data_fa8c0bc80fc50c699ba6a123e051843a
#
_entry.id   fa8c0bc80fc50c699ba6a123e051843a
#
_cell.length_a   1.000
_cell.length_b   1.000
_cell.length_c   1.000
_cell.angle_alpha   90.00
_cell.angle_beta   90.00
_cell.angle_gamma   90.00
#
_symmetry.space_group_name_H-M   'P 1'
#
loop_
_entity.id
_entity.type
_entity.pdbx_description
1 polymer ?
#
loop_
_entity_poly.entity_id
_entity_poly.type
_entity_poly.pdbx_seq_one_letter_code
_entity_poly.pdbx_strand_id
1 'polypeptide(L)'
;MNKEMLVFVKPDGFVRKAAGARAINELLSIGIKLKHFSEVSPPREFFAEKHYAEHKGKFFYEWMLDMVTSSHILAMIVEGEEDVTSKVRSALGDKIVEKADPSSIRGKYGMFDGINVIHASDSLESAEREVSLWKEILNRDEGKDYESVARKYIETYSDFQMVDRKLYEGIKTSFQNGEIDVNAAGAKLADLLGKETNAEEQTLKRFVDAVIGDLTLKRT
;
A
#
# COMPACT_ATOMS: atom_id res chain seq x y z
N MET A 1 6.25 27.06 6.59
CA MET A 1 7.28 26.10 7.08
C MET A 1 7.05 24.79 6.38
N ASN A 2 8.12 24.06 6.05
CA ASN A 2 7.95 22.72 5.50
C ASN A 2 7.27 21.79 6.50
N LYS A 3 6.39 20.91 6.00
CA LYS A 3 5.64 19.93 6.77
C LYS A 3 6.07 18.53 6.38
N GLU A 4 6.18 17.64 7.36
CA GLU A 4 6.41 16.22 7.14
C GLU A 4 5.10 15.44 7.18
N MET A 5 5.01 14.35 6.40
CA MET A 5 3.91 13.41 6.49
C MET A 5 4.39 11.97 6.28
N LEU A 6 3.65 11.04 6.85
CA LEU A 6 3.85 9.62 6.62
C LEU A 6 3.21 9.19 5.29
N VAL A 7 3.95 8.42 4.52
CA VAL A 7 3.46 7.65 3.38
C VAL A 7 4.05 6.26 3.48
N PHE A 8 3.30 5.22 3.17
CA PHE A 8 3.90 3.91 2.98
C PHE A 8 3.25 3.11 1.84
N VAL A 9 4.10 2.41 1.10
CA VAL A 9 3.62 1.39 0.16
C VAL A 9 3.15 0.20 0.97
N LYS A 10 1.90 -0.20 0.75
CA LYS A 10 1.22 -1.29 1.43
C LYS A 10 1.71 -2.66 0.95
N PRO A 11 1.38 -3.76 1.62
CA PRO A 11 1.76 -5.10 1.20
C PRO A 11 1.46 -5.42 -0.26
N ASP A 12 0.32 -4.96 -0.80
CA ASP A 12 -0.03 -5.15 -2.20
C ASP A 12 0.96 -4.49 -3.17
N GLY A 13 1.45 -3.29 -2.87
CA GLY A 13 2.50 -2.63 -3.64
C GLY A 13 3.89 -3.24 -3.38
N PHE A 14 4.16 -3.77 -2.18
CA PHE A 14 5.42 -4.43 -1.87
C PHE A 14 5.53 -5.81 -2.56
N VAL A 15 4.47 -6.60 -2.54
CA VAL A 15 4.42 -7.92 -3.21
C VAL A 15 4.43 -7.74 -4.72
N ARG A 16 3.62 -6.84 -5.26
CA ARG A 16 3.57 -6.49 -6.67
C ARG A 16 4.67 -5.48 -7.02
N LYS A 17 5.88 -5.96 -7.16
CA LYS A 17 7.12 -5.20 -7.21
C LYS A 17 7.06 -3.95 -8.09
N ALA A 18 6.63 -4.09 -9.36
CA ALA A 18 6.53 -2.96 -10.27
C ALA A 18 5.46 -1.94 -9.83
N ALA A 19 4.34 -2.39 -9.28
CA ALA A 19 3.29 -1.50 -8.81
C ALA A 19 3.80 -0.57 -7.69
N GLY A 20 4.50 -1.13 -6.69
CA GLY A 20 5.10 -0.34 -5.62
C GLY A 20 6.21 0.60 -6.11
N ALA A 21 7.13 0.09 -6.93
CA ALA A 21 8.23 0.89 -7.46
C ALA A 21 7.75 2.08 -8.31
N ARG A 22 6.80 1.84 -9.21
CA ARG A 22 6.22 2.89 -10.06
C ARG A 22 5.39 3.88 -9.26
N ALA A 23 4.65 3.42 -8.23
CA ALA A 23 3.90 4.29 -7.33
C ALA A 23 4.85 5.25 -6.57
N ILE A 24 5.99 4.77 -6.07
CA ILE A 24 7.01 5.61 -5.44
C ILE A 24 7.59 6.60 -6.45
N ASN A 25 7.92 6.17 -7.66
CA ASN A 25 8.49 7.05 -8.69
C ASN A 25 7.53 8.20 -9.05
N GLU A 26 6.24 7.91 -9.22
CA GLU A 26 5.24 8.94 -9.46
C GLU A 26 5.06 9.87 -8.25
N LEU A 27 5.05 9.32 -7.04
CA LEU A 27 4.98 10.13 -5.83
C LEU A 27 6.17 11.11 -5.73
N LEU A 28 7.38 10.65 -5.99
CA LEU A 28 8.56 11.53 -5.96
C LEU A 28 8.54 12.60 -7.08
N SER A 29 7.85 12.34 -8.20
CA SER A 29 7.76 13.27 -9.33
C SER A 29 6.92 14.52 -9.06
N ILE A 30 6.10 14.54 -7.98
CA ILE A 30 5.28 15.71 -7.64
C ILE A 30 6.06 16.81 -6.89
N GLY A 31 7.38 16.65 -6.72
CA GLY A 31 8.25 17.68 -6.14
C GLY A 31 8.29 17.68 -4.60
N ILE A 32 7.99 16.56 -3.96
CA ILE A 32 8.20 16.35 -2.52
C ILE A 32 9.63 15.87 -2.25
N LYS A 33 10.13 16.12 -1.04
CA LYS A 33 11.44 15.68 -0.60
C LYS A 33 11.34 14.44 0.27
N LEU A 34 12.15 13.44 0.00
CA LEU A 34 12.18 12.21 0.79
C LEU A 34 13.11 12.38 2.00
N LYS A 35 12.58 12.24 3.20
CA LYS A 35 13.29 12.38 4.48
C LYS A 35 13.60 11.05 5.15
N HIS A 36 12.90 9.98 4.73
CA HIS A 36 13.14 8.61 5.17
C HIS A 36 12.60 7.63 4.13
N PHE A 37 13.29 6.52 3.96
CA PHE A 37 12.84 5.38 3.17
C PHE A 37 13.41 4.09 3.76
N SER A 38 12.55 3.17 4.13
CA SER A 38 12.96 1.85 4.61
C SER A 38 11.88 0.79 4.41
N GLU A 39 12.34 -0.44 4.22
CA GLU A 39 11.49 -1.63 4.32
C GLU A 39 11.34 -2.00 5.79
N VAL A 40 10.10 -2.16 6.26
CA VAL A 40 9.76 -2.47 7.65
C VAL A 40 8.59 -3.44 7.74
N SER A 41 8.50 -4.13 8.87
CA SER A 41 7.40 -5.04 9.23
C SER A 41 6.92 -4.73 10.64
N PRO A 42 6.16 -3.64 10.85
CA PRO A 42 5.64 -3.33 12.17
C PRO A 42 4.73 -4.47 12.66
N PRO A 43 4.75 -4.79 13.97
CA PRO A 43 3.90 -5.84 14.51
C PRO A 43 2.41 -5.46 14.43
N ARG A 44 1.53 -6.46 14.43
CA ARG A 44 0.07 -6.27 14.35
C ARG A 44 -0.45 -5.34 15.46
N GLU A 45 0.10 -5.47 16.66
CA GLU A 45 -0.26 -4.65 17.82
C GLU A 45 0.03 -3.16 17.59
N PHE A 46 1.11 -2.81 16.90
CA PHE A 46 1.41 -1.44 16.54
C PHE A 46 0.31 -0.83 15.66
N PHE A 47 -0.14 -1.57 14.66
CA PHE A 47 -1.26 -1.12 13.82
C PHE A 47 -2.57 -1.09 14.60
N ALA A 48 -2.86 -2.11 15.37
CA ALA A 48 -4.13 -2.25 16.09
C ALA A 48 -4.32 -1.21 17.20
N GLU A 49 -3.27 -0.98 17.99
CA GLU A 49 -3.39 -0.16 19.19
C GLU A 49 -2.98 1.30 18.99
N LYS A 50 -2.22 1.58 17.91
CA LYS A 50 -1.65 2.90 17.66
C LYS A 50 -2.09 3.47 16.32
N HIS A 51 -1.64 2.89 15.19
CA HIS A 51 -1.82 3.53 13.88
C HIS A 51 -3.28 3.52 13.41
N TYR A 52 -3.98 2.40 13.56
CA TYR A 52 -5.38 2.21 13.17
C TYR A 52 -6.35 2.09 14.36
N ALA A 53 -5.96 2.51 15.55
CA ALA A 53 -6.78 2.41 16.77
C ALA A 53 -8.18 3.06 16.61
N GLU A 54 -8.28 4.14 15.85
CA GLU A 54 -9.54 4.84 15.53
C GLU A 54 -10.51 4.04 14.66
N HIS A 55 -10.06 2.95 14.06
CA HIS A 55 -10.89 2.06 13.23
C HIS A 55 -11.41 0.85 13.99
N LYS A 56 -11.02 0.69 15.26
CA LYS A 56 -11.46 -0.42 16.11
C LYS A 56 -12.98 -0.52 16.16
N GLY A 57 -13.49 -1.75 15.93
CA GLY A 57 -14.93 -2.03 15.90
C GLY A 57 -15.62 -1.78 14.55
N LYS A 58 -14.94 -1.24 13.55
CA LYS A 58 -15.48 -1.18 12.18
C LYS A 58 -15.42 -2.57 11.53
N PHE A 59 -16.39 -2.88 10.67
CA PHE A 59 -16.53 -4.21 10.05
C PHE A 59 -15.29 -4.69 9.28
N PHE A 60 -14.50 -3.77 8.75
CA PHE A 60 -13.27 -4.04 7.99
C PHE A 60 -11.99 -4.07 8.84
N TYR A 61 -12.08 -3.83 10.15
CA TYR A 61 -10.90 -3.57 11.00
C TYR A 61 -9.94 -4.76 11.04
N GLU A 62 -10.43 -5.96 11.33
CA GLU A 62 -9.60 -7.17 11.42
C GLU A 62 -8.95 -7.49 10.07
N TRP A 63 -9.72 -7.42 8.99
CA TRP A 63 -9.19 -7.58 7.65
C TRP A 63 -8.09 -6.56 7.32
N MET A 64 -8.29 -5.30 7.69
CA MET A 64 -7.31 -4.25 7.45
C MET A 64 -5.98 -4.54 8.17
N LEU A 65 -6.05 -5.07 9.40
CA LEU A 65 -4.87 -5.50 10.16
C LEU A 65 -4.19 -6.70 9.49
N ASP A 66 -4.95 -7.70 9.05
CA ASP A 66 -4.42 -8.85 8.32
C ASP A 66 -3.75 -8.41 7.02
N MET A 67 -4.38 -7.52 6.28
CA MET A 67 -3.85 -6.98 5.03
C MET A 67 -2.53 -6.23 5.26
N VAL A 68 -2.47 -5.29 6.21
CA VAL A 68 -1.28 -4.47 6.44
C VAL A 68 -0.09 -5.25 7.02
N THR A 69 -0.35 -6.40 7.64
CA THR A 69 0.69 -7.27 8.21
C THR A 69 0.98 -8.53 7.36
N SER A 70 0.34 -8.66 6.20
CA SER A 70 0.50 -9.83 5.33
C SER A 70 1.91 -9.92 4.70
N SER A 71 2.61 -8.79 4.59
CA SER A 71 3.98 -8.68 4.05
C SER A 71 4.69 -7.48 4.65
N HIS A 72 5.91 -7.21 4.18
CA HIS A 72 6.60 -5.96 4.46
C HIS A 72 5.87 -4.77 3.80
N ILE A 73 6.17 -3.58 4.27
CA ILE A 73 5.79 -2.30 3.69
C ILE A 73 7.03 -1.44 3.44
N LEU A 74 6.93 -0.45 2.56
CA LEU A 74 7.99 0.53 2.34
C LEU A 74 7.55 1.84 2.98
N ALA A 75 8.09 2.13 4.16
CA ALA A 75 7.76 3.33 4.90
C ALA A 75 8.60 4.52 4.44
N MET A 76 7.94 5.65 4.28
CA MET A 76 8.52 6.93 3.85
C MET A 76 8.06 8.05 4.77
N ILE A 77 8.98 8.96 5.10
CA ILE A 77 8.63 10.31 5.55
C ILE A 77 8.93 11.25 4.42
N VAL A 78 7.94 11.99 3.99
CA VAL A 78 8.07 12.99 2.92
C VAL A 78 7.87 14.39 3.49
N GLU A 79 8.59 15.35 2.91
CA GLU A 79 8.55 16.76 3.30
C GLU A 79 8.13 17.62 2.10
N GLY A 80 7.31 18.62 2.35
CA GLY A 80 6.93 19.62 1.37
C GLY A 80 6.41 20.90 2.02
N GLU A 81 5.85 21.79 1.22
CA GLU A 81 5.19 23.01 1.70
C GLU A 81 3.93 22.70 2.52
N GLU A 82 3.25 23.71 3.03
CA GLU A 82 2.04 23.55 3.88
C GLU A 82 0.93 22.72 3.21
N ASP A 83 0.90 22.67 1.88
CA ASP A 83 -0.07 21.92 1.09
C ASP A 83 0.37 20.48 0.75
N VAL A 84 1.50 19.99 1.30
CA VAL A 84 2.07 18.66 0.96
C VAL A 84 1.04 17.55 1.11
N THR A 85 0.22 17.58 2.15
CA THR A 85 -0.83 16.57 2.36
C THR A 85 -1.84 16.56 1.22
N SER A 86 -2.34 17.72 0.81
CA SER A 86 -3.31 17.82 -0.28
C SER A 86 -2.69 17.46 -1.63
N LYS A 87 -1.44 17.85 -1.90
CA LYS A 87 -0.70 17.46 -3.11
C LYS A 87 -0.53 15.95 -3.22
N VAL A 88 -0.05 15.31 -2.15
CA VAL A 88 0.13 13.86 -2.11
C VAL A 88 -1.22 13.16 -2.31
N ARG A 89 -2.26 13.54 -1.56
CA ARG A 89 -3.58 12.90 -1.66
C ARG A 89 -4.22 13.07 -3.03
N SER A 90 -4.04 14.22 -3.68
CA SER A 90 -4.48 14.45 -5.06
C SER A 90 -3.79 13.49 -6.04
N ALA A 91 -2.47 13.31 -5.91
CA ALA A 91 -1.72 12.37 -6.74
C ALA A 91 -2.11 10.90 -6.50
N LEU A 92 -2.48 10.55 -5.26
CA LEU A 92 -2.91 9.19 -4.92
C LEU A 92 -4.28 8.84 -5.52
N GLY A 93 -5.22 9.76 -5.56
CA GLY A 93 -6.62 9.50 -5.96
C GLY A 93 -7.47 8.90 -4.84
N ASP A 94 -8.70 8.50 -5.16
CA ASP A 94 -9.66 7.94 -4.21
C ASP A 94 -9.12 6.67 -3.53
N LYS A 95 -9.53 6.44 -2.29
CA LYS A 95 -9.15 5.25 -1.53
C LYS A 95 -9.80 3.95 -2.02
N ILE A 96 -10.90 4.06 -2.75
CA ILE A 96 -11.56 2.94 -3.44
C ILE A 96 -11.08 2.95 -4.89
N VAL A 97 -10.41 1.89 -5.31
CA VAL A 97 -9.72 1.82 -6.61
C VAL A 97 -10.66 2.09 -7.78
N GLU A 98 -11.87 1.55 -7.73
CA GLU A 98 -12.89 1.73 -8.77
C GLU A 98 -13.40 3.17 -8.90
N LYS A 99 -13.19 4.01 -7.87
CA LYS A 99 -13.53 5.44 -7.84
C LYS A 99 -12.34 6.35 -8.12
N ALA A 100 -11.12 5.79 -8.07
CA ALA A 100 -9.91 6.56 -8.31
C ALA A 100 -9.81 6.98 -9.78
N ASP A 101 -9.37 8.22 -10.01
CA ASP A 101 -9.06 8.67 -11.36
C ASP A 101 -8.04 7.71 -12.02
N PRO A 102 -8.28 7.23 -13.25
CA PRO A 102 -7.37 6.30 -13.93
C PRO A 102 -5.94 6.83 -14.08
N SER A 103 -5.74 8.15 -14.04
CA SER A 103 -4.41 8.79 -14.09
C SER A 103 -3.72 8.87 -12.73
N SER A 104 -4.45 8.68 -11.62
CA SER A 104 -3.90 8.71 -10.27
C SER A 104 -3.08 7.45 -9.95
N ILE A 105 -2.26 7.52 -8.90
CA ILE A 105 -1.44 6.38 -8.46
C ILE A 105 -2.31 5.16 -8.13
N ARG A 106 -3.40 5.34 -7.38
CA ARG A 106 -4.32 4.25 -7.03
C ARG A 106 -5.10 3.73 -8.22
N GLY A 107 -5.49 4.62 -9.14
CA GLY A 107 -6.15 4.24 -10.39
C GLY A 107 -5.28 3.40 -11.31
N LYS A 108 -3.96 3.63 -11.33
CA LYS A 108 -3.00 2.87 -12.15
C LYS A 108 -2.57 1.56 -11.50
N TYR A 109 -2.31 1.57 -10.18
CA TYR A 109 -1.58 0.51 -9.50
C TYR A 109 -2.38 -0.27 -8.46
N GLY A 110 -3.54 0.22 -8.03
CA GLY A 110 -4.45 -0.51 -7.16
C GLY A 110 -5.00 -1.79 -7.79
N MET A 111 -5.45 -2.74 -6.99
CA MET A 111 -6.10 -3.97 -7.47
C MET A 111 -7.61 -3.77 -7.59
N PHE A 112 -8.27 -3.62 -6.47
CA PHE A 112 -9.70 -3.33 -6.32
C PHE A 112 -10.01 -2.92 -4.87
N ASP A 113 -11.16 -2.29 -4.63
CA ASP A 113 -11.62 -1.85 -3.32
C ASP A 113 -10.56 -1.04 -2.55
N GLY A 114 -10.24 -1.45 -1.32
CA GLY A 114 -9.21 -0.84 -0.47
C GLY A 114 -7.79 -1.39 -0.67
N ILE A 115 -7.57 -2.32 -1.59
CA ILE A 115 -6.25 -2.85 -1.96
C ILE A 115 -5.65 -1.90 -3.00
N ASN A 116 -5.14 -0.74 -2.52
CA ASN A 116 -4.92 0.48 -3.28
C ASN A 116 -3.48 0.99 -3.25
N VAL A 117 -2.54 0.11 -3.02
CA VAL A 117 -1.07 0.21 -3.15
C VAL A 117 -0.38 1.11 -2.13
N ILE A 118 -0.99 2.21 -1.67
CA ILE A 118 -0.27 3.23 -0.91
C ILE A 118 -1.18 3.89 0.15
N HIS A 119 -0.64 4.05 1.36
CA HIS A 119 -1.20 4.86 2.44
C HIS A 119 -0.53 6.23 2.48
N ALA A 120 -1.27 7.25 2.85
CA ALA A 120 -0.76 8.56 3.21
C ALA A 120 -1.65 9.20 4.28
N SER A 121 -1.07 9.99 5.16
CA SER A 121 -1.78 10.73 6.20
C SER A 121 -2.93 11.57 5.61
N ASP A 122 -4.06 11.61 6.31
CA ASP A 122 -5.29 12.20 5.78
C ASP A 122 -5.35 13.74 5.90
N SER A 123 -4.65 14.30 6.86
CA SER A 123 -4.60 15.74 7.16
C SER A 123 -3.24 16.12 7.75
N LEU A 124 -2.98 17.42 7.93
CA LEU A 124 -1.77 17.87 8.63
C LEU A 124 -1.73 17.37 10.08
N GLU A 125 -2.87 17.34 10.76
CA GLU A 125 -2.97 16.84 12.14
C GLU A 125 -2.63 15.32 12.20
N SER A 126 -3.22 14.51 11.32
CA SER A 126 -2.87 13.09 11.23
C SER A 126 -1.42 12.90 10.79
N ALA A 127 -0.88 13.75 9.93
CA ALA A 127 0.52 13.68 9.52
C ALA A 127 1.48 13.90 10.72
N GLU A 128 1.25 14.93 11.53
CA GLU A 128 2.05 15.21 12.72
C GLU A 128 1.98 14.05 13.72
N ARG A 129 0.78 13.52 13.98
CA ARG A 129 0.55 12.35 14.83
C ARG A 129 1.26 11.11 14.30
N GLU A 130 1.08 10.79 13.02
CA GLU A 130 1.63 9.58 12.41
C GLU A 130 3.17 9.65 12.30
N VAL A 131 3.73 10.77 11.89
CA VAL A 131 5.19 10.97 11.87
C VAL A 131 5.78 10.78 13.28
N SER A 132 5.13 11.34 14.31
CA SER A 132 5.57 11.17 15.70
C SER A 132 5.51 9.71 16.15
N LEU A 133 4.40 9.03 15.86
CA LEU A 133 4.18 7.63 16.20
C LEU A 133 5.21 6.71 15.53
N TRP A 134 5.47 6.94 14.25
CA TRP A 134 6.36 6.08 13.48
C TRP A 134 7.83 6.24 13.81
N LYS A 135 8.22 7.26 14.60
CA LYS A 135 9.59 7.36 15.17
C LYS A 135 9.98 6.14 16.00
N GLU A 136 9.00 5.43 16.57
CA GLU A 136 9.24 4.18 17.31
C GLU A 136 9.67 3.02 16.38
N ILE A 137 9.26 3.06 15.12
CA ILE A 137 9.52 2.00 14.12
C ILE A 137 10.68 2.39 13.20
N LEU A 138 10.76 3.67 12.84
CA LEU A 138 11.72 4.17 11.87
C LEU A 138 13.01 4.63 12.56
N ASN A 139 14.10 3.93 12.29
CA ASN A 139 15.42 4.37 12.71
C ASN A 139 15.92 5.43 11.71
N ARG A 140 15.61 6.71 11.96
CA ARG A 140 16.02 7.83 11.08
C ARG A 140 17.49 8.14 11.27
N ASP A 141 18.22 8.17 10.16
CA ASP A 141 19.59 8.66 10.07
C ASP A 141 19.60 9.91 9.16
N GLU A 142 19.84 11.07 9.75
CA GLU A 142 19.81 12.34 9.02
C GLU A 142 20.97 12.47 8.00
N GLY A 143 22.03 11.68 8.15
CA GLY A 143 23.15 11.63 7.20
C GLY A 143 22.91 10.73 5.99
N LYS A 144 21.84 9.96 5.99
CA LYS A 144 21.56 8.99 4.93
C LYS A 144 20.86 9.63 3.73
N ASP A 145 21.35 9.34 2.54
CA ASP A 145 20.70 9.70 1.28
C ASP A 145 19.55 8.73 0.96
N TYR A 146 18.38 8.98 1.54
CA TYR A 146 17.21 8.15 1.34
C TYR A 146 16.64 8.23 -0.08
N GLU A 147 16.89 9.32 -0.79
CA GLU A 147 16.46 9.44 -2.19
C GLU A 147 17.23 8.48 -3.08
N SER A 148 18.54 8.35 -2.92
CA SER A 148 19.33 7.34 -3.63
C SER A 148 18.90 5.92 -3.29
N VAL A 149 18.53 5.64 -2.04
CA VAL A 149 18.00 4.32 -1.64
C VAL A 149 16.67 4.02 -2.35
N ALA A 150 15.76 4.98 -2.38
CA ALA A 150 14.47 4.82 -3.05
C ALA A 150 14.64 4.69 -4.58
N ARG A 151 15.52 5.48 -5.21
CA ARG A 151 15.83 5.36 -6.65
C ARG A 151 16.39 3.99 -7.01
N LYS A 152 17.29 3.45 -6.18
CA LYS A 152 17.79 2.08 -6.38
C LYS A 152 16.67 1.04 -6.30
N TYR A 153 15.72 1.19 -5.37
CA TYR A 153 14.54 0.33 -5.30
C TYR A 153 13.70 0.44 -6.57
N ILE A 154 13.43 1.67 -7.04
CA ILE A 154 12.68 1.93 -8.27
C ILE A 154 13.38 1.27 -9.48
N GLU A 155 14.66 1.51 -9.67
CA GLU A 155 15.46 0.90 -10.76
C GLU A 155 15.43 -0.62 -10.73
N THR A 156 15.48 -1.22 -9.53
CA THR A 156 15.49 -2.68 -9.37
C THR A 156 14.16 -3.32 -9.75
N TYR A 157 13.04 -2.65 -9.47
CA TYR A 157 11.73 -3.30 -9.51
C TYR A 157 10.74 -2.74 -10.55
N SER A 158 10.99 -1.55 -11.14
CA SER A 158 10.05 -0.94 -12.09
C SER A 158 9.77 -1.78 -13.34
N ASP A 159 10.74 -2.60 -13.76
CA ASP A 159 10.64 -3.44 -14.95
C ASP A 159 10.07 -4.84 -14.69
N PHE A 160 9.72 -5.15 -13.43
CA PHE A 160 8.97 -6.36 -13.14
C PHE A 160 7.64 -6.39 -13.92
N GLN A 161 7.17 -7.58 -14.22
CA GLN A 161 5.88 -7.73 -14.88
C GLN A 161 4.78 -7.09 -14.05
N MET A 162 3.86 -6.39 -14.70
CA MET A 162 2.58 -5.97 -14.13
C MET A 162 1.45 -6.70 -14.84
N VAL A 163 0.57 -7.29 -14.05
CA VAL A 163 -0.66 -7.92 -14.53
C VAL A 163 -1.72 -6.84 -14.72
N ASP A 164 -2.53 -6.95 -15.79
CA ASP A 164 -3.65 -6.04 -15.99
C ASP A 164 -4.63 -6.14 -14.82
N ARG A 165 -4.94 -5.00 -14.19
CA ARG A 165 -5.88 -4.88 -13.09
C ARG A 165 -7.23 -5.58 -13.37
N LYS A 166 -7.69 -5.53 -14.61
CA LYS A 166 -8.95 -6.17 -15.02
C LYS A 166 -9.00 -7.68 -14.74
N LEU A 167 -7.84 -8.34 -14.69
CA LEU A 167 -7.78 -9.77 -14.36
C LEU A 167 -8.11 -9.99 -12.85
N TYR A 168 -7.63 -9.10 -11.97
CA TYR A 168 -7.99 -9.14 -10.56
C TYR A 168 -9.46 -8.79 -10.33
N GLU A 169 -9.97 -7.75 -11.02
CA GLU A 169 -11.38 -7.37 -11.01
C GLU A 169 -12.28 -8.51 -11.53
N GLY A 170 -11.83 -9.24 -12.56
CA GLY A 170 -12.52 -10.43 -13.09
C GLY A 170 -12.64 -11.55 -12.06
N ILE A 171 -11.58 -11.82 -11.28
CA ILE A 171 -11.63 -12.81 -10.19
C ILE A 171 -12.63 -12.37 -9.12
N LYS A 172 -12.59 -11.11 -8.70
CA LYS A 172 -13.54 -10.54 -7.74
C LYS A 172 -14.97 -10.70 -8.24
N THR A 173 -15.25 -10.33 -9.48
CA THR A 173 -16.59 -10.41 -10.09
C THR A 173 -17.07 -11.86 -10.15
N SER A 174 -16.25 -12.78 -10.65
CA SER A 174 -16.62 -14.21 -10.72
C SER A 174 -16.90 -14.81 -9.34
N PHE A 175 -16.12 -14.42 -8.31
CA PHE A 175 -16.36 -14.83 -6.94
C PHE A 175 -17.71 -14.27 -6.41
N GLN A 176 -17.97 -12.98 -6.60
CA GLN A 176 -19.20 -12.32 -6.15
C GLN A 176 -20.45 -12.89 -6.84
N ASN A 177 -20.34 -13.32 -8.09
CA ASN A 177 -21.40 -13.96 -8.84
C ASN A 177 -21.61 -15.45 -8.46
N GLY A 178 -20.74 -16.02 -7.62
CA GLY A 178 -20.78 -17.45 -7.28
C GLY A 178 -20.31 -18.39 -8.40
N GLU A 179 -19.62 -17.86 -9.43
CA GLU A 179 -19.07 -18.64 -10.56
C GLU A 179 -17.84 -19.44 -10.13
N ILE A 180 -17.09 -18.96 -9.15
CA ILE A 180 -15.94 -19.62 -8.55
C ILE A 180 -16.03 -19.58 -7.02
N ASP A 181 -15.52 -20.61 -6.37
CA ASP A 181 -15.41 -20.67 -4.92
C ASP A 181 -14.14 -19.97 -4.40
N VAL A 182 -13.99 -19.92 -3.08
CA VAL A 182 -12.86 -19.29 -2.40
C VAL A 182 -11.52 -19.94 -2.76
N ASN A 183 -11.50 -21.27 -2.96
CA ASN A 183 -10.26 -21.98 -3.30
C ASN A 183 -9.84 -21.66 -4.74
N ALA A 184 -10.78 -21.66 -5.66
CA ALA A 184 -10.52 -21.31 -7.07
C ALA A 184 -10.10 -19.83 -7.19
N ALA A 185 -10.71 -18.92 -6.43
CA ALA A 185 -10.29 -17.51 -6.38
C ALA A 185 -8.85 -17.38 -5.86
N GLY A 186 -8.52 -18.06 -4.74
CA GLY A 186 -7.17 -18.08 -4.18
C GLY A 186 -6.12 -18.61 -5.15
N ALA A 187 -6.39 -19.72 -5.83
CA ALA A 187 -5.48 -20.28 -6.83
C ALA A 187 -5.22 -19.32 -8.00
N LYS A 188 -6.29 -18.67 -8.52
CA LYS A 188 -6.17 -17.66 -9.60
C LYS A 188 -5.40 -16.42 -9.14
N LEU A 189 -5.63 -15.93 -7.93
CA LEU A 189 -4.87 -14.81 -7.35
C LEU A 189 -3.40 -15.16 -7.20
N ALA A 190 -3.08 -16.35 -6.67
CA ALA A 190 -1.70 -16.81 -6.52
C ALA A 190 -0.97 -16.90 -7.87
N ASP A 191 -1.63 -17.41 -8.93
CA ASP A 191 -1.06 -17.47 -10.29
C ASP A 191 -0.75 -16.06 -10.83
N LEU A 192 -1.69 -15.12 -10.72
CA LEU A 192 -1.48 -13.75 -11.20
C LEU A 192 -0.38 -13.03 -10.41
N LEU A 193 -0.45 -13.08 -9.08
CA LEU A 193 0.51 -12.42 -8.19
C LEU A 193 1.91 -13.03 -8.32
N GLY A 194 2.01 -14.34 -8.54
CA GLY A 194 3.27 -15.02 -8.79
C GLY A 194 4.05 -14.48 -9.99
N LYS A 195 3.37 -13.84 -10.95
CA LYS A 195 3.99 -13.18 -12.11
C LYS A 195 4.57 -11.79 -11.78
N GLU A 196 4.08 -11.14 -10.72
CA GLU A 196 4.44 -9.78 -10.33
C GLU A 196 5.45 -9.71 -9.17
N THR A 197 5.87 -10.86 -8.64
CA THR A 197 6.66 -10.93 -7.40
C THR A 197 7.91 -11.80 -7.53
N ASN A 198 8.87 -11.53 -6.64
CA ASN A 198 9.94 -12.44 -6.26
C ASN A 198 9.89 -12.78 -4.75
N ALA A 199 8.74 -12.55 -4.11
CA ALA A 199 8.56 -12.87 -2.70
C ALA A 199 8.59 -14.39 -2.47
N GLU A 200 9.00 -14.78 -1.27
CA GLU A 200 8.92 -16.17 -0.83
C GLU A 200 7.47 -16.69 -0.84
N GLU A 201 7.30 -17.98 -1.10
CA GLU A 201 5.99 -18.63 -1.20
C GLU A 201 5.10 -18.38 0.04
N GLN A 202 5.67 -18.41 1.23
CA GLN A 202 4.93 -18.15 2.46
C GLN A 202 4.41 -16.70 2.54
N THR A 203 5.18 -15.73 2.06
CA THR A 203 4.77 -14.33 2.00
C THR A 203 3.66 -14.15 0.97
N LEU A 204 3.82 -14.73 -0.23
CA LEU A 204 2.79 -14.70 -1.25
C LEU A 204 1.48 -15.33 -0.75
N LYS A 205 1.57 -16.49 -0.08
CA LYS A 205 0.40 -17.16 0.50
C LYS A 205 -0.33 -16.26 1.51
N ARG A 206 0.38 -15.67 2.48
CA ARG A 206 -0.23 -14.76 3.48
C ARG A 206 -0.92 -13.57 2.81
N PHE A 207 -0.31 -13.02 1.76
CA PHE A 207 -0.91 -11.91 1.03
C PHE A 207 -2.16 -12.36 0.26
N VAL A 208 -2.14 -13.51 -0.41
CA VAL A 208 -3.33 -14.08 -1.07
C VAL A 208 -4.46 -14.30 -0.06
N ASP A 209 -4.16 -14.86 1.11
CA ASP A 209 -5.15 -15.09 2.18
C ASP A 209 -5.79 -13.75 2.62
N ALA A 210 -4.99 -12.67 2.72
CA ALA A 210 -5.50 -11.33 3.06
C ALA A 210 -6.38 -10.73 1.93
N VAL A 211 -6.03 -10.97 0.66
CA VAL A 211 -6.87 -10.57 -0.49
C VAL A 211 -8.19 -11.34 -0.51
N ILE A 212 -8.17 -12.64 -0.23
CA ILE A 212 -9.38 -13.46 -0.06
C ILE A 212 -10.23 -12.93 1.10
N GLY A 213 -9.60 -12.48 2.17
CA GLY A 213 -10.30 -11.81 3.28
C GLY A 213 -11.14 -10.62 2.81
N ASP A 214 -10.66 -9.81 1.87
CA ASP A 214 -11.43 -8.71 1.28
C ASP A 214 -12.64 -9.22 0.47
N LEU A 215 -12.44 -10.25 -0.35
CA LEU A 215 -13.52 -10.83 -1.17
C LEU A 215 -14.66 -11.39 -0.32
N THR A 216 -14.33 -11.96 0.84
CA THR A 216 -15.29 -12.58 1.76
C THR A 216 -15.86 -11.61 2.80
N LEU A 217 -15.36 -10.38 2.84
CA LEU A 217 -15.78 -9.37 3.79
C LEU A 217 -17.26 -8.99 3.58
N LYS A 218 -18.11 -9.22 4.59
CA LYS A 218 -19.52 -8.79 4.55
C LYS A 218 -19.57 -7.28 4.62
N ARG A 219 -19.90 -6.66 3.50
CA ARG A 219 -20.13 -5.22 3.40
C ARG A 219 -21.61 -4.97 3.68
N THR A 220 -21.93 -4.57 4.91
CA THR A 220 -23.27 -4.15 5.34
C THR A 220 -23.51 -2.70 4.96
#